data_de8238250926ea1c9692d55fbc2eca6b
#
_entry.id   de8238250926ea1c9692d55fbc2eca6b
#
_cell.length_a   1.000
_cell.length_b   1.000
_cell.length_c   1.000
_cell.angle_alpha   90.00
_cell.angle_beta   90.00
_cell.angle_gamma   90.00
#
_symmetry.space_group_name_H-M   'P 1'
#
loop_
_entity.id
_entity.type
_entity.pdbx_description
1 polymer ?
#
loop_
_entity_poly.entity_id
_entity_poly.type
_entity_poly.pdbx_seq_one_letter_code
_entity_poly.pdbx_strand_id
1 'polypeptide(L)'
;MPEIRNRTVRYGQVVALDDVTFAVQSGERVAVVGPNGSGKTTLLRALAGPGTAVVPQNVPTDLALGCREFVMLGRTAHLSAWHAPSRADEEAVDRALVSVDAAELAGRRMDAISGGERQRLAIALALATEAPVLLLDEPAAHLDFRRRDELMALLARLDRTVVMTTHELPFDTDFFTRVVLLAHGRIVAEGRPEDVLSSEHIAAAWGVPVKLRTVRCASV
;
A
#
# COMPACT_ATOMS: atom_id res chain seq x y z
N MET A 1 -4.70 -8.73 13.69
CA MET A 1 -4.53 -8.64 12.24
C MET A 1 -5.85 -8.21 11.63
N PRO A 2 -5.86 -7.37 10.57
CA PRO A 2 -7.11 -6.90 9.96
C PRO A 2 -7.85 -8.04 9.26
N GLU A 3 -9.16 -8.02 9.42
CA GLU A 3 -10.07 -9.01 8.87
C GLU A 3 -11.41 -8.35 8.53
N ILE A 4 -12.02 -8.77 7.44
CA ILE A 4 -13.41 -8.48 7.09
C ILE A 4 -14.15 -9.79 6.81
N ARG A 5 -15.43 -9.86 7.19
CA ARG A 5 -16.27 -11.04 6.95
C ARG A 5 -17.57 -10.61 6.29
N ASN A 6 -17.92 -11.30 5.20
CA ASN A 6 -19.14 -11.11 4.43
C ASN A 6 -19.45 -9.62 4.17
N ARG A 7 -18.39 -8.84 3.84
CA ARG A 7 -18.48 -7.39 3.71
C ARG A 7 -19.04 -7.00 2.35
N THR A 8 -20.19 -6.32 2.37
CA THR A 8 -20.74 -5.64 1.19
C THR A 8 -20.63 -4.14 1.39
N VAL A 9 -20.08 -3.43 0.40
CA VAL A 9 -19.94 -1.97 0.40
C VAL A 9 -20.58 -1.39 -0.86
N ARG A 10 -21.41 -0.36 -0.68
CA ARG A 10 -22.10 0.32 -1.78
C ARG A 10 -21.78 1.81 -1.78
N TYR A 11 -21.62 2.38 -2.96
CA TYR A 11 -21.57 3.82 -3.21
C TYR A 11 -22.74 4.18 -4.13
N GLY A 12 -23.82 4.68 -3.56
CA GLY A 12 -25.06 4.86 -4.29
C GLY A 12 -25.57 3.53 -4.86
N GLN A 13 -25.72 3.43 -6.18
CA GLN A 13 -26.17 2.21 -6.86
C GLN A 13 -25.03 1.22 -7.18
N VAL A 14 -23.76 1.63 -7.02
CA VAL A 14 -22.60 0.79 -7.35
C VAL A 14 -22.23 -0.08 -6.16
N VAL A 15 -22.20 -1.39 -6.37
CA VAL A 15 -21.65 -2.36 -5.40
C VAL A 15 -20.14 -2.42 -5.60
N ALA A 16 -19.39 -1.86 -4.66
CA ALA A 16 -17.93 -1.82 -4.73
C ALA A 16 -17.27 -3.06 -4.12
N LEU A 17 -17.89 -3.65 -3.09
CA LEU A 17 -17.58 -4.99 -2.57
C LEU A 17 -18.89 -5.76 -2.40
N ASP A 18 -18.87 -7.04 -2.73
CA ASP A 18 -20.03 -7.91 -2.68
C ASP A 18 -19.68 -9.22 -1.97
N ASP A 19 -20.13 -9.34 -0.73
CA ASP A 19 -19.95 -10.51 0.14
C ASP A 19 -18.48 -10.96 0.27
N VAL A 20 -17.57 -10.01 0.49
CA VAL A 20 -16.14 -10.28 0.59
C VAL A 20 -15.75 -10.67 2.01
N THR A 21 -15.09 -11.82 2.15
CA THR A 21 -14.40 -12.26 3.37
C THR A 21 -12.90 -12.30 3.06
N PHE A 22 -12.11 -11.61 3.87
CA PHE A 22 -10.67 -11.54 3.68
C PHE A 22 -9.97 -11.26 5.01
N ALA A 23 -8.90 -11.98 5.29
CA ALA A 23 -8.08 -11.83 6.49
C ALA A 23 -6.59 -11.79 6.12
N VAL A 24 -5.82 -11.01 6.88
CA VAL A 24 -4.36 -10.88 6.69
C VAL A 24 -3.64 -11.48 7.88
N GLN A 25 -2.60 -12.28 7.63
CA GLN A 25 -1.77 -12.86 8.68
C GLN A 25 -0.53 -12.01 8.96
N SER A 26 0.05 -12.20 10.14
CA SER A 26 1.27 -11.49 10.53
C SER A 26 2.44 -11.87 9.62
N GLY A 27 3.19 -10.86 9.16
CA GLY A 27 4.33 -11.05 8.28
C GLY A 27 3.99 -11.31 6.81
N GLU A 28 2.71 -11.40 6.45
CA GLU A 28 2.32 -11.55 5.04
C GLU A 28 2.61 -10.29 4.22
N ARG A 29 2.92 -10.52 2.95
CA ARG A 29 3.00 -9.51 1.90
C ARG A 29 1.97 -9.87 0.83
N VAL A 30 0.84 -9.18 0.88
CA VAL A 30 -0.33 -9.49 0.05
C VAL A 30 -0.47 -8.47 -1.08
N ALA A 31 -0.54 -8.94 -2.33
CA ALA A 31 -0.97 -8.11 -3.45
C ALA A 31 -2.47 -8.28 -3.70
N VAL A 32 -3.19 -7.18 -3.72
CA VAL A 32 -4.58 -7.13 -4.21
C VAL A 32 -4.56 -6.60 -5.63
N VAL A 33 -4.83 -7.49 -6.58
CA VAL A 33 -4.72 -7.24 -8.02
C VAL A 33 -6.10 -7.20 -8.64
N GLY A 34 -6.30 -6.39 -9.66
CA GLY A 34 -7.55 -6.35 -10.41
C GLY A 34 -7.68 -5.09 -11.27
N PRO A 35 -8.62 -5.08 -12.21
CA PRO A 35 -8.86 -3.94 -13.09
C PRO A 35 -9.31 -2.69 -12.31
N ASN A 36 -9.27 -1.54 -12.97
CA ASN A 36 -9.81 -0.31 -12.39
C ASN A 36 -11.31 -0.49 -12.10
N GLY A 37 -11.75 0.00 -10.95
CA GLY A 37 -13.14 -0.17 -10.52
C GLY A 37 -13.48 -1.54 -9.93
N SER A 38 -12.53 -2.46 -9.76
CA SER A 38 -12.79 -3.79 -9.19
C SER A 38 -13.07 -3.79 -7.68
N GLY A 39 -12.82 -2.67 -6.96
CA GLY A 39 -13.05 -2.53 -5.53
C GLY A 39 -11.79 -2.55 -4.65
N LYS A 40 -10.57 -2.53 -5.23
CA LYS A 40 -9.28 -2.63 -4.49
C LYS A 40 -9.15 -1.58 -3.37
N THR A 41 -9.31 -0.30 -3.70
CA THR A 41 -9.27 0.81 -2.72
C THR A 41 -10.35 0.64 -1.65
N THR A 42 -11.53 0.14 -2.02
CA THR A 42 -12.63 -0.12 -1.07
C THR A 42 -12.27 -1.26 -0.14
N LEU A 43 -11.62 -2.31 -0.64
CA LEU A 43 -11.12 -3.42 0.19
C LEU A 43 -10.07 -2.93 1.19
N LEU A 44 -9.09 -2.14 0.74
CA LEU A 44 -8.10 -1.53 1.64
C LEU A 44 -8.76 -0.67 2.74
N ARG A 45 -9.71 0.19 2.35
CA ARG A 45 -10.46 1.01 3.33
C ARG A 45 -11.28 0.19 4.30
N ALA A 46 -11.84 -0.95 3.85
CA ALA A 46 -12.59 -1.85 4.72
C ALA A 46 -11.70 -2.58 5.72
N LEU A 47 -10.42 -2.79 5.40
CA LEU A 47 -9.42 -3.36 6.31
C LEU A 47 -8.82 -2.31 7.26
N ALA A 48 -8.97 -1.02 6.96
CA ALA A 48 -8.42 0.04 7.79
C ALA A 48 -9.10 0.10 9.17
N GLY A 49 -8.29 0.17 10.21
CA GLY A 49 -8.75 0.20 11.59
C GLY A 49 -7.58 0.18 12.57
N PRO A 50 -7.82 -0.14 13.85
CA PRO A 50 -6.77 -0.24 14.84
C PRO A 50 -5.63 -1.19 14.40
N GLY A 51 -4.39 -0.74 14.53
CA GLY A 51 -3.22 -1.52 14.13
C GLY A 51 -2.92 -1.52 12.62
N THR A 52 -3.59 -0.67 11.84
CA THR A 52 -3.27 -0.47 10.42
C THR A 52 -2.86 0.97 10.13
N ALA A 53 -1.95 1.17 9.18
CA ALA A 53 -1.63 2.47 8.62
C ALA A 53 -1.86 2.46 7.11
N VAL A 54 -2.55 3.49 6.60
CA VAL A 54 -2.92 3.58 5.19
C VAL A 54 -2.02 4.58 4.48
N VAL A 55 -1.40 4.17 3.39
CA VAL A 55 -0.70 5.03 2.43
C VAL A 55 -1.59 5.20 1.21
N PRO A 56 -2.14 6.40 0.96
CA PRO A 56 -3.01 6.63 -0.19
C PRO A 56 -2.21 6.67 -1.50
N GLN A 57 -2.89 6.41 -2.61
CA GLN A 57 -2.31 6.51 -3.95
C GLN A 57 -1.75 7.91 -4.25
N ASN A 58 -2.48 8.95 -3.84
CA ASN A 58 -2.10 10.34 -4.06
C ASN A 58 -1.81 11.02 -2.73
N VAL A 59 -0.61 11.57 -2.61
CA VAL A 59 -0.22 12.45 -1.52
C VAL A 59 -0.44 13.89 -1.99
N PRO A 60 -1.18 14.74 -1.25
CA PRO A 60 -1.41 16.13 -1.64
C PRO A 60 -0.10 16.88 -1.90
N THR A 61 -0.08 17.69 -2.95
CA THR A 61 1.11 18.42 -3.41
C THR A 61 1.22 19.83 -2.84
N ASP A 62 0.11 20.37 -2.36
CA ASP A 62 -0.07 21.75 -1.89
C ASP A 62 -0.06 21.89 -0.36
N LEU A 63 0.49 20.92 0.33
CA LEU A 63 0.61 20.96 1.78
C LEU A 63 1.66 21.99 2.21
N ALA A 64 1.20 23.04 2.90
CA ALA A 64 2.05 24.08 3.48
C ALA A 64 2.73 23.60 4.79
N LEU A 65 3.22 22.37 4.80
CA LEU A 65 3.89 21.73 5.95
C LEU A 65 5.35 21.44 5.63
N GLY A 66 6.18 21.38 6.69
CA GLY A 66 7.50 20.77 6.62
C GLY A 66 7.41 19.26 6.46
N CYS A 67 8.42 18.64 5.84
CA CYS A 67 8.46 17.19 5.65
C CYS A 67 8.44 16.43 6.99
N ARG A 68 9.19 16.91 8.00
CA ARG A 68 9.16 16.34 9.35
C ARG A 68 7.79 16.50 10.02
N GLU A 69 7.15 17.65 9.85
CA GLU A 69 5.80 17.91 10.39
C GLU A 69 4.77 16.97 9.74
N PHE A 70 4.88 16.74 8.43
CA PHE A 70 4.04 15.78 7.72
C PHE A 70 4.16 14.36 8.29
N VAL A 71 5.38 13.87 8.52
CA VAL A 71 5.59 12.54 9.12
C VAL A 71 5.10 12.50 10.56
N MET A 72 5.23 13.62 11.32
CA MET A 72 4.71 13.74 12.68
C MET A 72 3.18 13.55 12.76
N LEU A 73 2.43 13.79 11.68
CA LEU A 73 1.00 13.49 11.65
C LEU A 73 0.71 12.01 11.92
N GLY A 74 1.65 11.10 11.61
CA GLY A 74 1.54 9.69 11.95
C GLY A 74 1.47 9.42 13.46
N ARG A 75 1.95 10.36 14.28
CA ARG A 75 1.89 10.26 15.75
C ARG A 75 0.58 10.77 16.35
N THR A 76 -0.32 11.35 15.56
CA THR A 76 -1.56 11.99 16.05
C THR A 76 -2.38 11.07 16.95
N ALA A 77 -2.44 9.76 16.64
CA ALA A 77 -3.14 8.78 17.48
C ALA A 77 -2.48 8.53 18.86
N HIS A 78 -1.21 8.90 19.02
CA HIS A 78 -0.43 8.76 20.24
C HIS A 78 -0.39 10.05 21.05
N LEU A 79 -0.71 11.19 20.42
CA LEU A 79 -0.70 12.49 21.08
C LEU A 79 -1.97 12.68 21.92
N SER A 80 -1.80 13.15 23.14
CA SER A 80 -2.91 13.70 23.91
C SER A 80 -3.31 15.07 23.34
N ALA A 81 -4.59 15.37 23.31
CA ALA A 81 -5.17 16.58 22.68
C ALA A 81 -4.54 17.92 23.12
N TRP A 82 -3.81 17.94 24.21
CA TRP A 82 -3.28 19.16 24.84
C TRP A 82 -1.76 19.14 25.07
N HIS A 83 -1.05 18.15 24.54
CA HIS A 83 0.40 18.02 24.74
C HIS A 83 1.16 18.16 23.44
N ALA A 84 2.27 18.87 23.48
CA ALA A 84 3.24 18.84 22.39
C ALA A 84 3.80 17.42 22.19
N PRO A 85 4.30 17.11 20.98
CA PRO A 85 4.99 15.84 20.74
C PRO A 85 6.07 15.58 21.79
N SER A 86 6.12 14.36 22.29
CA SER A 86 7.14 13.93 23.23
C SER A 86 8.45 13.61 22.51
N ARG A 87 9.53 13.47 23.26
CA ARG A 87 10.80 12.97 22.71
C ARG A 87 10.65 11.59 22.02
N ALA A 88 9.82 10.72 22.56
CA ALA A 88 9.54 9.42 21.96
C ALA A 88 8.85 9.55 20.59
N ASP A 89 7.96 10.54 20.42
CA ASP A 89 7.32 10.82 19.13
C ASP A 89 8.33 11.36 18.13
N GLU A 90 9.21 12.26 18.54
CA GLU A 90 10.28 12.77 17.69
C GLU A 90 11.24 11.67 17.24
N GLU A 91 11.66 10.79 18.16
CA GLU A 91 12.49 9.63 17.85
C GLU A 91 11.79 8.64 16.91
N ALA A 92 10.47 8.44 17.02
CA ALA A 92 9.69 7.61 16.12
C ALA A 92 9.66 8.20 14.69
N VAL A 93 9.52 9.52 14.56
CA VAL A 93 9.60 10.23 13.28
C VAL A 93 10.99 10.10 12.67
N ASP A 94 12.05 10.26 13.46
CA ASP A 94 13.43 10.13 12.97
C ASP A 94 13.71 8.70 12.46
N ARG A 95 13.31 7.68 13.23
CA ARG A 95 13.39 6.28 12.79
C ARG A 95 12.62 6.03 11.49
N ALA A 96 11.42 6.58 11.37
CA ALA A 96 10.60 6.44 10.16
C ALA A 96 11.26 7.07 8.95
N LEU A 97 11.79 8.30 9.07
CA LEU A 97 12.52 9.00 7.99
C LEU A 97 13.76 8.23 7.56
N VAL A 98 14.53 7.71 8.50
CA VAL A 98 15.73 6.89 8.20
C VAL A 98 15.33 5.59 7.48
N SER A 99 14.24 4.93 7.91
CA SER A 99 13.79 3.67 7.32
C SER A 99 13.40 3.78 5.85
N VAL A 100 13.04 4.98 5.38
CA VAL A 100 12.66 5.24 3.99
C VAL A 100 13.71 6.03 3.20
N ASP A 101 14.93 6.12 3.71
CA ASP A 101 16.03 6.89 3.11
C ASP A 101 15.60 8.34 2.78
N ALA A 102 14.96 9.04 3.75
CA ALA A 102 14.44 10.39 3.58
C ALA A 102 14.83 11.35 4.74
N ALA A 103 15.85 10.99 5.53
CA ALA A 103 16.31 11.82 6.66
C ALA A 103 16.77 13.23 6.21
N GLU A 104 17.39 13.34 5.03
CA GLU A 104 17.83 14.59 4.45
C GLU A 104 16.67 15.52 4.02
N LEU A 105 15.46 15.00 3.91
CA LEU A 105 14.28 15.78 3.55
C LEU A 105 13.62 16.44 4.77
N ALA A 106 14.01 16.08 5.99
CA ALA A 106 13.35 16.53 7.23
C ALA A 106 13.20 18.05 7.34
N GLY A 107 14.21 18.80 6.87
CA GLY A 107 14.21 20.27 6.89
C GLY A 107 13.54 20.93 5.67
N ARG A 108 13.04 20.17 4.69
CA ARG A 108 12.40 20.69 3.49
C ARG A 108 10.89 20.86 3.69
N ARG A 109 10.24 21.54 2.73
CA ARG A 109 8.79 21.66 2.65
C ARG A 109 8.22 20.61 1.71
N MET A 110 6.99 20.15 1.98
CA MET A 110 6.28 19.17 1.14
C MET A 110 6.04 19.65 -0.29
N ASP A 111 5.85 20.95 -0.49
CA ASP A 111 5.66 21.58 -1.80
C ASP A 111 6.97 21.71 -2.63
N ALA A 112 8.14 21.52 -2.00
CA ALA A 112 9.46 21.66 -2.60
C ALA A 112 10.16 20.32 -2.91
N ILE A 113 9.44 19.20 -2.85
CA ILE A 113 9.98 17.86 -3.08
C ILE A 113 9.32 17.16 -4.26
N SER A 114 10.02 16.18 -4.86
CA SER A 114 9.50 15.37 -5.97
C SER A 114 8.39 14.42 -5.56
N GLY A 115 7.64 13.88 -6.54
CA GLY A 115 6.60 12.88 -6.29
C GLY A 115 7.10 11.62 -5.60
N GLY A 116 8.29 11.11 -6.00
CA GLY A 116 8.89 9.95 -5.35
C GLY A 116 9.33 10.21 -3.90
N GLU A 117 9.86 11.42 -3.61
CA GLU A 117 10.17 11.84 -2.25
C GLU A 117 8.91 11.95 -1.40
N ARG A 118 7.81 12.51 -1.95
CA ARG A 118 6.51 12.53 -1.27
C ARG A 118 5.97 11.13 -0.96
N GLN A 119 6.13 10.19 -1.90
CA GLN A 119 5.73 8.81 -1.68
C GLN A 119 6.52 8.15 -0.53
N ARG A 120 7.85 8.36 -0.48
CA ARG A 120 8.67 7.88 0.64
C ARG A 120 8.21 8.51 1.97
N LEU A 121 7.92 9.81 1.99
CA LEU A 121 7.41 10.46 3.20
C LEU A 121 6.02 9.98 3.62
N ALA A 122 5.13 9.59 2.68
CA ALA A 122 3.86 8.98 3.01
C ALA A 122 4.04 7.61 3.68
N ILE A 123 5.02 6.83 3.22
CA ILE A 123 5.41 5.57 3.89
C ILE A 123 6.02 5.87 5.27
N ALA A 124 6.89 6.89 5.39
CA ALA A 124 7.44 7.30 6.68
C ALA A 124 6.34 7.71 7.67
N LEU A 125 5.33 8.48 7.22
CA LEU A 125 4.15 8.81 8.03
C LEU A 125 3.46 7.54 8.53
N ALA A 126 3.22 6.58 7.64
CA ALA A 126 2.60 5.31 8.02
C ALA A 126 3.47 4.51 9.01
N LEU A 127 4.80 4.50 8.84
CA LEU A 127 5.73 3.86 9.78
C LEU A 127 5.76 4.56 11.14
N ALA A 128 5.66 5.88 11.17
CA ALA A 128 5.62 6.66 12.40
C ALA A 128 4.39 6.34 13.28
N THR A 129 3.32 5.79 12.71
CA THR A 129 2.18 5.27 13.50
C THR A 129 2.54 4.05 14.34
N GLU A 130 3.66 3.37 14.02
CA GLU A 130 4.09 2.09 14.59
C GLU A 130 3.08 0.94 14.39
N ALA A 131 2.10 1.12 13.48
CA ALA A 131 1.15 0.08 13.14
C ALA A 131 1.84 -1.17 12.56
N PRO A 132 1.44 -2.38 12.99
CA PRO A 132 2.02 -3.63 12.48
C PRO A 132 1.67 -3.93 11.03
N VAL A 133 0.63 -3.29 10.47
CA VAL A 133 0.15 -3.54 9.11
C VAL A 133 0.14 -2.25 8.29
N LEU A 134 0.77 -2.29 7.13
CA LEU A 134 0.76 -1.22 6.13
C LEU A 134 -0.23 -1.57 5.01
N LEU A 135 -1.15 -0.67 4.73
CA LEU A 135 -2.12 -0.75 3.64
C LEU A 135 -1.74 0.28 2.58
N LEU A 136 -1.23 -0.17 1.42
CA LEU A 136 -0.68 0.69 0.37
C LEU A 136 -1.61 0.69 -0.84
N ASP A 137 -2.22 1.84 -1.13
CA ASP A 137 -3.13 1.97 -2.28
C ASP A 137 -2.36 2.41 -3.52
N GLU A 138 -2.11 1.47 -4.43
CA GLU A 138 -1.39 1.67 -5.71
C GLU A 138 -0.07 2.48 -5.56
N PRO A 139 0.83 2.13 -4.63
CA PRO A 139 1.98 2.98 -4.29
C PRO A 139 3.02 3.07 -5.41
N ALA A 140 2.97 2.17 -6.40
CA ALA A 140 3.85 2.13 -7.55
C ALA A 140 3.23 2.74 -8.82
N ALA A 141 1.97 3.21 -8.75
CA ALA A 141 1.30 3.83 -9.89
C ALA A 141 2.09 5.06 -10.38
N HIS A 142 2.28 5.15 -11.70
CA HIS A 142 3.01 6.24 -12.35
C HIS A 142 4.53 6.33 -12.03
N LEU A 143 5.10 5.34 -11.34
CA LEU A 143 6.54 5.23 -11.17
C LEU A 143 7.17 4.59 -12.40
N ASP A 144 8.32 5.11 -12.82
CA ASP A 144 9.18 4.42 -13.77
C ASP A 144 9.76 3.13 -13.15
N PHE A 145 10.32 2.27 -14.00
CA PHE A 145 10.81 0.95 -13.58
C PHE A 145 11.81 1.04 -12.42
N ARG A 146 12.79 1.96 -12.49
CA ARG A 146 13.81 2.13 -11.46
C ARG A 146 13.22 2.53 -10.11
N ARG A 147 12.30 3.50 -10.11
CA ARG A 147 11.65 3.98 -8.87
C ARG A 147 10.74 2.93 -8.27
N ARG A 148 10.12 2.10 -9.12
CA ARG A 148 9.33 0.94 -8.66
C ARG A 148 10.24 -0.06 -7.94
N ASP A 149 11.38 -0.41 -8.52
CA ASP A 149 12.38 -1.31 -7.92
C ASP A 149 12.88 -0.76 -6.57
N GLU A 150 13.22 0.53 -6.51
CA GLU A 150 13.62 1.21 -5.27
C GLU A 150 12.51 1.12 -4.20
N LEU A 151 11.24 1.30 -4.58
CA LEU A 151 10.10 1.15 -3.68
C LEU A 151 9.93 -0.29 -3.17
N MET A 152 10.02 -1.29 -4.06
CA MET A 152 9.90 -2.69 -3.68
C MET A 152 11.04 -3.12 -2.76
N ALA A 153 12.28 -2.70 -3.05
CA ALA A 153 13.44 -2.93 -2.20
C ALA A 153 13.29 -2.25 -0.83
N LEU A 154 12.73 -1.04 -0.78
CA LEU A 154 12.38 -0.37 0.48
C LEU A 154 11.38 -1.19 1.29
N LEU A 155 10.25 -1.58 0.70
CA LEU A 155 9.21 -2.36 1.38
C LEU A 155 9.74 -3.73 1.85
N ALA A 156 10.66 -4.35 1.09
CA ALA A 156 11.25 -5.63 1.45
C ALA A 156 12.10 -5.58 2.73
N ARG A 157 12.72 -4.41 3.03
CA ARG A 157 13.50 -4.20 4.26
C ARG A 157 12.65 -3.93 5.49
N LEU A 158 11.37 -3.61 5.30
CA LEU A 158 10.48 -3.34 6.42
C LEU A 158 10.01 -4.63 7.09
N ASP A 159 10.18 -4.73 8.39
CA ASP A 159 9.59 -5.81 9.21
C ASP A 159 8.13 -5.47 9.53
N ARG A 160 7.29 -5.56 8.51
CA ARG A 160 5.85 -5.24 8.59
C ARG A 160 5.03 -6.16 7.71
N THR A 161 3.79 -6.39 8.12
CA THR A 161 2.76 -6.95 7.25
C THR A 161 2.36 -5.91 6.23
N VAL A 162 2.32 -6.27 4.95
CA VAL A 162 2.02 -5.35 3.85
C VAL A 162 0.83 -5.86 3.03
N VAL A 163 -0.16 -5.01 2.80
CA VAL A 163 -1.21 -5.23 1.81
C VAL A 163 -1.11 -4.10 0.78
N MET A 164 -0.84 -4.44 -0.46
CA MET A 164 -0.65 -3.49 -1.54
C MET A 164 -1.65 -3.73 -2.67
N THR A 165 -2.34 -2.69 -3.12
CA THR A 165 -3.15 -2.78 -4.33
C THR A 165 -2.33 -2.44 -5.56
N THR A 166 -2.65 -3.09 -6.68
CA THR A 166 -2.09 -2.75 -8.00
C THR A 166 -3.06 -3.17 -9.11
N HIS A 167 -3.03 -2.46 -10.24
CA HIS A 167 -3.71 -2.85 -11.47
C HIS A 167 -2.73 -3.22 -12.59
N GLU A 168 -1.43 -3.08 -12.35
CA GLU A 168 -0.37 -3.35 -13.32
C GLU A 168 0.10 -4.80 -13.27
N LEU A 169 0.27 -5.41 -14.45
CA LEU A 169 0.81 -6.74 -14.67
C LEU A 169 1.87 -6.69 -15.78
N PRO A 170 3.00 -7.42 -15.66
CA PRO A 170 3.49 -8.16 -14.51
C PRO A 170 4.05 -7.23 -13.43
N PHE A 171 4.03 -7.65 -12.16
CA PHE A 171 4.68 -6.99 -11.03
C PHE A 171 5.63 -7.97 -10.34
N ASP A 172 6.48 -7.47 -9.44
CA ASP A 172 7.45 -8.28 -8.71
C ASP A 172 6.73 -9.31 -7.82
N THR A 173 6.59 -10.53 -8.36
CA THR A 173 5.90 -11.63 -7.67
C THR A 173 6.71 -12.19 -6.52
N ASP A 174 8.04 -12.04 -6.52
CA ASP A 174 8.93 -12.61 -5.48
C ASP A 174 8.80 -11.86 -4.15
N PHE A 175 8.35 -10.62 -4.20
CA PHE A 175 8.05 -9.84 -3.00
C PHE A 175 6.82 -10.37 -2.25
N PHE A 176 5.79 -10.85 -2.97
CA PHE A 176 4.50 -11.20 -2.40
C PHE A 176 4.42 -12.66 -1.97
N THR A 177 3.92 -12.89 -0.76
CA THR A 177 3.62 -14.24 -0.24
C THR A 177 2.26 -14.74 -0.69
N ARG A 178 1.32 -13.83 -1.02
CA ARG A 178 -0.04 -14.11 -1.44
C ARG A 178 -0.56 -13.05 -2.40
N VAL A 179 -1.34 -13.48 -3.36
CA VAL A 179 -2.09 -12.63 -4.30
C VAL A 179 -3.58 -12.86 -4.11
N VAL A 180 -4.34 -11.77 -4.17
CA VAL A 180 -5.80 -11.77 -4.19
C VAL A 180 -6.24 -11.07 -5.47
N LEU A 181 -6.93 -11.79 -6.33
CA LEU A 181 -7.49 -11.26 -7.57
C LEU A 181 -8.92 -10.80 -7.32
N LEU A 182 -9.13 -9.50 -7.46
CA LEU A 182 -10.43 -8.85 -7.22
C LEU A 182 -11.04 -8.39 -8.55
N ALA A 183 -12.27 -8.82 -8.84
CA ALA A 183 -13.03 -8.35 -9.99
C ALA A 183 -14.51 -8.17 -9.62
N HIS A 184 -15.13 -7.11 -10.12
CA HIS A 184 -16.55 -6.80 -9.89
C HIS A 184 -16.96 -6.84 -8.40
N GLY A 185 -16.07 -6.39 -7.51
CA GLY A 185 -16.30 -6.36 -6.06
C GLY A 185 -16.20 -7.72 -5.36
N ARG A 186 -15.74 -8.78 -6.04
CA ARG A 186 -15.60 -10.14 -5.49
C ARG A 186 -14.18 -10.65 -5.62
N ILE A 187 -13.75 -11.49 -4.69
CA ILE A 187 -12.49 -12.24 -4.82
C ILE A 187 -12.74 -13.38 -5.82
N VAL A 188 -12.00 -13.35 -6.93
CA VAL A 188 -12.08 -14.35 -8.01
C VAL A 188 -11.12 -15.52 -7.76
N ALA A 189 -9.92 -15.18 -7.27
CA ALA A 189 -8.89 -16.15 -6.92
C ALA A 189 -8.01 -15.61 -5.79
N GLU A 190 -7.49 -16.50 -4.96
CA GLU A 190 -6.59 -16.18 -3.85
C GLU A 190 -5.60 -17.32 -3.65
N GLY A 191 -4.33 -17.02 -3.44
CA GLY A 191 -3.29 -18.03 -3.25
C GLY A 191 -1.90 -17.49 -3.54
N ARG A 192 -0.97 -18.39 -3.90
CA ARG A 192 0.37 -18.00 -4.33
C ARG A 192 0.34 -17.24 -5.65
N PRO A 193 1.31 -16.35 -5.89
CA PRO A 193 1.35 -15.57 -7.12
C PRO A 193 1.26 -16.42 -8.39
N GLU A 194 2.00 -17.54 -8.46
CA GLU A 194 2.04 -18.44 -9.62
C GLU A 194 0.70 -19.14 -9.89
N ASP A 195 -0.10 -19.39 -8.85
CA ASP A 195 -1.40 -20.08 -8.97
C ASP A 195 -2.49 -19.09 -9.37
N VAL A 196 -2.46 -17.88 -8.84
CA VAL A 196 -3.49 -16.86 -9.04
C VAL A 196 -3.32 -16.11 -10.35
N LEU A 197 -2.07 -15.80 -10.73
CA LEU A 197 -1.77 -15.02 -11.94
C LEU A 197 -1.73 -15.89 -13.22
N SER A 198 -2.66 -16.81 -13.36
CA SER A 198 -2.85 -17.59 -14.59
C SER A 198 -3.52 -16.78 -15.69
N SER A 199 -3.26 -17.16 -16.96
CA SER A 199 -3.93 -16.52 -18.10
C SER A 199 -5.45 -16.62 -18.02
N GLU A 200 -5.98 -17.68 -17.43
CA GLU A 200 -7.41 -17.92 -17.26
C GLU A 200 -8.01 -16.94 -16.22
N HIS A 201 -7.43 -16.84 -15.04
CA HIS A 201 -7.89 -15.95 -13.99
C HIS A 201 -7.80 -14.48 -14.42
N ILE A 202 -6.70 -14.10 -15.08
CA ILE A 202 -6.52 -12.73 -15.58
C ILE A 202 -7.54 -12.43 -16.68
N ALA A 203 -7.77 -13.35 -17.61
CA ALA A 203 -8.78 -13.16 -18.66
C ALA A 203 -10.19 -13.01 -18.06
N ALA A 204 -10.52 -13.81 -17.04
CA ALA A 204 -11.80 -13.70 -16.34
C ALA A 204 -11.95 -12.36 -15.62
N ALA A 205 -10.89 -11.85 -14.98
CA ALA A 205 -10.94 -10.60 -14.21
C ALA A 205 -10.99 -9.34 -15.10
N TRP A 206 -10.24 -9.33 -16.22
CA TRP A 206 -10.19 -8.18 -17.15
C TRP A 206 -11.19 -8.25 -18.29
N GLY A 207 -11.86 -9.40 -18.49
CA GLY A 207 -12.82 -9.59 -19.58
C GLY A 207 -12.17 -9.64 -20.97
N VAL A 208 -10.86 -9.89 -21.06
CA VAL A 208 -10.11 -9.95 -22.32
C VAL A 208 -9.20 -11.17 -22.33
N PRO A 209 -9.04 -11.87 -23.49
CA PRO A 209 -8.11 -12.99 -23.59
C PRO A 209 -6.68 -12.50 -23.41
N VAL A 210 -5.97 -13.05 -22.41
CA VAL A 210 -4.59 -12.70 -22.08
C VAL A 210 -3.69 -13.90 -22.34
N LYS A 211 -2.57 -13.68 -23.05
CA LYS A 211 -1.47 -14.64 -23.14
C LYS A 211 -0.31 -14.09 -22.32
N LEU A 212 -0.09 -14.66 -21.15
CA LEU A 212 1.09 -14.35 -20.35
C LEU A 212 2.34 -14.86 -21.09
N ARG A 213 3.24 -13.95 -21.41
CA ARG A 213 4.59 -14.30 -21.84
C ARG A 213 5.51 -14.12 -20.63
N THR A 214 6.09 -15.22 -20.18
CA THR A 214 7.10 -15.16 -19.11
C THR A 214 8.33 -14.47 -19.64
N VAL A 215 8.52 -13.20 -19.30
CA VAL A 215 9.80 -12.52 -19.48
C VAL A 215 10.63 -12.83 -18.24
N ARG A 216 11.56 -13.80 -18.34
CA ARG A 216 12.58 -13.97 -17.32
C ARG A 216 13.55 -12.83 -17.49
N CYS A 217 13.58 -11.87 -16.56
CA CYS A 217 14.72 -10.98 -16.43
C CYS A 217 15.94 -11.86 -16.09
N ALA A 218 16.90 -11.91 -16.99
CA ALA A 218 18.19 -12.51 -16.69
C ALA A 218 18.83 -11.67 -15.58
N SER A 219 19.11 -12.31 -14.45
CA SER A 219 19.93 -11.71 -13.39
C SER A 219 21.28 -11.33 -14.02
N VAL A 220 21.63 -10.03 -14.00
CA VAL A 220 22.94 -9.50 -14.36
C VAL A 220 23.81 -9.47 -13.11
#